data_a0eb883ce2fb0f4d35c284b069af4de8
#
_entry.id   a0eb883ce2fb0f4d35c284b069af4de8
#
_cell.length_a   1.000
_cell.length_b   1.000
_cell.length_c   1.000
_cell.angle_alpha   90.00
_cell.angle_beta   90.00
_cell.angle_gamma   90.00
#
_symmetry.space_group_name_H-M   'P 1'
#
loop_
_entity.id
_entity.type
_entity.pdbx_description
1 polymer ?
#
loop_
_entity_poly.entity_id
_entity_poly.type
_entity_poly.pdbx_seq_one_letter_code
_entity_poly.pdbx_strand_id
1 'polypeptide(L)'
;MVTISRGHGLKLGVLVSFLRQEEKLILNAARARGIDVTPVFDRELVLNLSAPTAKESGVDFDVLLDRSVVHSRAGYTLFAMQRWGIPTLNTAAAVAICDDKARASMVLEAAGIPSPKTFVAYSVESALAACEQLGYPAVMKPVTGSWGRLISKVNGPEQAKAIISQKSEHGSFHHDIYYLQEFIEKPGRDIRAYVIGGRIVAASYRTSEHWITNAARGAVSVPCPVTPEIEELALRACEVVGARLAGVDLIETNEGLKVIEINTGGEFKGLMTTTDRDIAGEIVDEAVRIAEEGIHATATTPLATSV
;
A
#
# COMPACT_ATOMS: atom_id res chain seq x y z
N MET A 1 4.99 23.08 21.11
CA MET A 1 5.32 23.91 19.93
C MET A 1 6.84 24.06 19.92
N VAL A 2 7.57 23.21 19.22
CA VAL A 2 9.03 23.30 19.10
C VAL A 2 9.31 24.02 17.79
N THR A 3 9.74 25.27 17.89
CA THR A 3 10.14 26.08 16.76
C THR A 3 11.55 25.66 16.36
N ILE A 4 11.70 24.91 15.29
CA ILE A 4 13.02 24.57 14.73
C ILE A 4 13.42 25.71 13.83
N SER A 5 14.48 26.43 14.21
CA SER A 5 15.18 27.43 13.40
C SER A 5 15.89 26.67 12.26
N ARG A 6 15.41 26.78 11.03
CA ARG A 6 16.00 26.14 9.84
C ARG A 6 16.77 27.13 9.00
N GLY A 7 18.06 26.89 8.82
CA GLY A 7 18.89 27.60 7.85
C GLY A 7 18.62 27.19 6.38
N HIS A 8 17.94 26.07 6.13
CA HIS A 8 17.46 25.64 4.80
C HIS A 8 16.05 25.05 4.93
N GLY A 9 15.14 25.40 4.02
CA GLY A 9 13.81 24.83 3.96
C GLY A 9 13.86 23.32 3.64
N LEU A 10 12.96 22.52 4.24
CA LEU A 10 12.81 21.11 3.91
C LEU A 10 12.43 20.94 2.43
N LYS A 11 13.11 20.04 1.75
CA LYS A 11 12.81 19.63 0.37
C LYS A 11 12.09 18.31 0.35
N LEU A 12 10.84 18.30 -0.13
CA LEU A 12 10.02 17.10 -0.29
C LEU A 12 9.97 16.67 -1.75
N GLY A 13 10.48 15.49 -2.07
CA GLY A 13 10.21 14.82 -3.34
C GLY A 13 8.88 14.06 -3.26
N VAL A 14 8.03 14.18 -4.29
CA VAL A 14 6.82 13.38 -4.43
C VAL A 14 6.95 12.52 -5.68
N LEU A 15 7.23 11.22 -5.51
CA LEU A 15 7.38 10.26 -6.60
C LEU A 15 6.02 9.99 -7.22
N VAL A 16 5.87 10.25 -8.51
CA VAL A 16 4.60 10.13 -9.23
C VAL A 16 4.80 9.50 -10.60
N SER A 17 3.82 8.74 -11.08
CA SER A 17 3.77 8.31 -12.48
C SER A 17 3.13 9.39 -13.37
N PHE A 18 2.15 10.10 -12.83
CA PHE A 18 1.46 11.26 -13.40
C PHE A 18 0.71 12.01 -12.30
N LEU A 19 0.34 13.27 -12.55
CA LEU A 19 -0.33 14.11 -11.55
C LEU A 19 -1.86 13.94 -11.63
N ARG A 20 -2.43 13.15 -10.70
CA ARG A 20 -3.88 13.08 -10.45
C ARG A 20 -4.32 14.21 -9.52
N GLN A 21 -5.60 14.27 -9.21
CA GLN A 21 -6.16 15.24 -8.27
C GLN A 21 -5.49 15.16 -6.89
N GLU A 22 -5.25 13.95 -6.39
CA GLU A 22 -4.66 13.69 -5.08
C GLU A 22 -3.22 14.21 -4.99
N GLU A 23 -2.39 13.95 -6.00
CA GLU A 23 -1.02 14.45 -6.04
C GLU A 23 -0.98 15.98 -6.11
N LYS A 24 -1.90 16.60 -6.88
CA LYS A 24 -2.02 18.07 -6.91
C LYS A 24 -2.40 18.65 -5.55
N LEU A 25 -3.29 18.00 -4.81
CA LEU A 25 -3.66 18.40 -3.44
C LEU A 25 -2.48 18.29 -2.49
N ILE A 26 -1.71 17.21 -2.55
CA ILE A 26 -0.49 17.02 -1.75
C ILE A 26 0.54 18.11 -2.04
N LEU A 27 0.81 18.39 -3.32
CA LEU A 27 1.75 19.45 -3.71
C LEU A 27 1.28 20.83 -3.22
N ASN A 28 -0.02 21.12 -3.30
CA ASN A 28 -0.58 22.38 -2.82
C ASN A 28 -0.51 22.47 -1.29
N ALA A 29 -0.81 21.37 -0.58
CA ALA A 29 -0.72 21.32 0.88
C ALA A 29 0.72 21.54 1.38
N ALA A 30 1.73 21.00 0.68
CA ALA A 30 3.14 21.22 0.98
C ALA A 30 3.55 22.69 0.77
N ARG A 31 3.15 23.28 -0.37
CA ARG A 31 3.42 24.70 -0.64
C ARG A 31 2.77 25.64 0.37
N ALA A 32 1.52 25.35 0.77
CA ALA A 32 0.81 26.12 1.79
C ALA A 32 1.51 26.07 3.15
N ARG A 33 2.31 25.03 3.43
CA ARG A 33 3.14 24.87 4.62
C ARG A 33 4.55 25.45 4.48
N GLY A 34 4.85 26.11 3.34
CA GLY A 34 6.17 26.67 3.06
C GLY A 34 7.26 25.62 2.78
N ILE A 35 6.88 24.40 2.40
CA ILE A 35 7.79 23.30 2.10
C ILE A 35 8.17 23.41 0.61
N ASP A 36 9.47 23.30 0.31
CA ASP A 36 9.97 23.18 -1.06
C ASP A 36 9.63 21.78 -1.59
N VAL A 37 8.65 21.71 -2.49
CA VAL A 37 8.12 20.43 -2.97
C VAL A 37 8.27 20.29 -4.48
N THR A 38 8.82 19.14 -4.89
CA THR A 38 9.07 18.82 -6.30
C THR A 38 8.40 17.49 -6.66
N PRO A 39 7.55 17.45 -7.71
CA PRO A 39 7.09 16.19 -8.28
C PRO A 39 8.25 15.49 -9.00
N VAL A 40 8.49 14.22 -8.67
CA VAL A 40 9.52 13.37 -9.27
C VAL A 40 8.81 12.33 -10.14
N PHE A 41 8.92 12.49 -11.46
CA PHE A 41 8.27 11.55 -12.38
C PHE A 41 9.09 10.27 -12.50
N ASP A 42 8.50 9.14 -12.13
CA ASP A 42 9.16 7.83 -12.08
C ASP A 42 9.80 7.41 -13.41
N ARG A 43 9.19 7.77 -14.54
CA ARG A 43 9.69 7.48 -15.90
C ARG A 43 10.83 8.38 -16.37
N GLU A 44 11.06 9.51 -15.68
CA GLU A 44 12.08 10.51 -16.02
C GLU A 44 13.29 10.38 -15.10
N LEU A 45 13.14 9.58 -14.02
CA LEU A 45 14.17 9.42 -13.01
C LEU A 45 15.33 8.55 -13.54
N VAL A 46 16.53 9.06 -13.43
CA VAL A 46 17.77 8.33 -13.69
C VAL A 46 18.55 8.24 -12.40
N LEU A 47 18.78 7.02 -11.90
CA LEU A 47 19.50 6.76 -10.67
C LEU A 47 20.88 6.20 -10.99
N ASN A 48 21.95 6.95 -10.70
CA ASN A 48 23.30 6.42 -10.78
C ASN A 48 23.62 5.57 -9.54
N LEU A 49 23.38 4.27 -9.64
CA LEU A 49 23.59 3.34 -8.53
C LEU A 49 25.05 3.22 -8.09
N SER A 50 26.01 3.69 -8.89
CA SER A 50 27.42 3.73 -8.53
C SER A 50 27.79 5.01 -7.76
N ALA A 51 26.91 6.00 -7.70
CA ALA A 51 27.14 7.22 -6.94
C ALA A 51 27.17 6.93 -5.43
N PRO A 52 28.17 7.42 -4.70
CA PRO A 52 28.28 7.20 -3.26
C PRO A 52 27.20 7.95 -2.47
N THR A 53 26.68 9.05 -3.00
CA THR A 53 25.65 9.88 -2.36
C THR A 53 24.47 10.16 -3.28
N ALA A 54 23.32 10.50 -2.69
CA ALA A 54 22.13 10.91 -3.41
C ALA A 54 22.40 12.14 -4.30
N LYS A 55 23.13 13.13 -3.78
CA LYS A 55 23.46 14.36 -4.49
C LYS A 55 24.28 14.10 -5.76
N GLU A 56 25.24 13.19 -5.69
CA GLU A 56 26.04 12.77 -6.86
C GLU A 56 25.23 11.96 -7.87
N SER A 57 24.12 11.36 -7.44
CA SER A 57 23.11 10.73 -8.32
C SER A 57 22.08 11.74 -8.87
N GLY A 58 22.21 13.03 -8.57
CA GLY A 58 21.27 14.06 -9.01
C GLY A 58 19.99 14.15 -8.19
N VAL A 59 19.96 13.54 -7.00
CA VAL A 59 18.82 13.57 -6.07
C VAL A 59 19.07 14.66 -5.03
N ASP A 60 18.16 15.64 -4.94
CA ASP A 60 18.27 16.80 -4.04
C ASP A 60 16.94 17.04 -3.28
N PHE A 61 16.58 16.10 -2.41
CA PHE A 61 15.49 16.26 -1.45
C PHE A 61 15.80 15.54 -0.13
N ASP A 62 15.16 15.98 0.96
CA ASP A 62 15.40 15.47 2.32
C ASP A 62 14.51 14.27 2.65
N VAL A 63 13.39 14.10 1.95
CA VAL A 63 12.43 13.00 2.11
C VAL A 63 11.70 12.74 0.81
N LEU A 64 11.38 11.48 0.53
CA LEU A 64 10.59 11.09 -0.63
C LEU A 64 9.23 10.50 -0.19
N LEU A 65 8.14 11.10 -0.67
CA LEU A 65 6.79 10.54 -0.58
C LEU A 65 6.49 9.71 -1.83
N ASP A 66 6.15 8.44 -1.67
CA ASP A 66 5.75 7.59 -2.79
C ASP A 66 4.25 7.72 -3.11
N ARG A 67 3.97 8.12 -4.34
CA ARG A 67 2.64 8.20 -4.96
C ARG A 67 2.64 7.57 -6.36
N SER A 68 3.67 6.79 -6.70
CA SER A 68 3.73 6.08 -7.98
C SER A 68 2.67 4.99 -8.05
N VAL A 69 2.04 4.85 -9.22
CA VAL A 69 1.12 3.74 -9.52
C VAL A 69 1.83 2.56 -10.18
N VAL A 70 3.13 2.71 -10.46
CA VAL A 70 3.98 1.66 -11.01
C VAL A 70 4.89 1.11 -9.92
N HIS A 71 4.36 0.15 -9.18
CA HIS A 71 4.98 -0.42 -7.98
C HIS A 71 6.43 -0.89 -8.18
N SER A 72 6.76 -1.49 -9.34
CA SER A 72 8.14 -1.92 -9.62
C SER A 72 9.12 -0.74 -9.69
N ARG A 73 8.73 0.40 -10.31
CA ARG A 73 9.58 1.59 -10.34
C ARG A 73 9.70 2.23 -8.97
N ALA A 74 8.58 2.30 -8.24
CA ALA A 74 8.58 2.76 -6.84
C ALA A 74 9.55 1.93 -6.00
N GLY A 75 9.46 0.60 -6.04
CA GLY A 75 10.32 -0.28 -5.26
C GLY A 75 11.81 -0.03 -5.49
N TYR A 76 12.27 0.06 -6.74
CA TYR A 76 13.66 0.38 -7.06
C TYR A 76 14.08 1.78 -6.58
N THR A 77 13.20 2.77 -6.74
CA THR A 77 13.47 4.14 -6.29
C THR A 77 13.59 4.20 -4.78
N LEU A 78 12.65 3.63 -4.04
CA LEU A 78 12.67 3.62 -2.58
C LEU A 78 13.89 2.89 -2.02
N PHE A 79 14.29 1.77 -2.64
CA PHE A 79 15.49 1.05 -2.26
C PHE A 79 16.77 1.88 -2.48
N ALA A 80 16.87 2.62 -3.59
CA ALA A 80 17.97 3.53 -3.85
C ALA A 80 18.00 4.68 -2.82
N MET A 81 16.84 5.27 -2.47
CA MET A 81 16.75 6.30 -1.42
C MET A 81 17.24 5.77 -0.08
N GLN A 82 16.80 4.58 0.31
CA GLN A 82 17.24 3.94 1.55
C GLN A 82 18.77 3.74 1.57
N ARG A 83 19.37 3.31 0.45
CA ARG A 83 20.83 3.17 0.33
C ARG A 83 21.57 4.48 0.55
N TRP A 84 21.00 5.61 0.14
CA TRP A 84 21.58 6.94 0.31
C TRP A 84 21.14 7.63 1.61
N GLY A 85 20.44 6.94 2.51
CA GLY A 85 20.00 7.49 3.78
C GLY A 85 18.87 8.52 3.68
N ILE A 86 18.19 8.61 2.52
CA ILE A 86 17.02 9.47 2.36
C ILE A 86 15.79 8.73 2.90
N PRO A 87 15.12 9.26 3.92
CA PRO A 87 13.89 8.67 4.44
C PRO A 87 12.77 8.71 3.40
N THR A 88 11.91 7.69 3.44
CA THR A 88 10.80 7.56 2.49
C THR A 88 9.49 7.26 3.22
N LEU A 89 8.40 7.76 2.72
CA LEU A 89 7.03 7.44 3.17
C LEU A 89 6.30 6.71 2.02
N ASN A 90 6.11 5.40 2.08
CA ASN A 90 6.58 4.42 3.05
C ASN A 90 8.02 3.95 2.76
N THR A 91 8.54 3.04 3.65
CA THR A 91 9.83 2.39 3.42
C THR A 91 9.76 1.40 2.26
N ALA A 92 10.91 1.11 1.63
CA ALA A 92 11.01 0.09 0.58
C ALA A 92 10.52 -1.29 1.07
N ALA A 93 10.81 -1.65 2.33
CA ALA A 93 10.37 -2.91 2.92
C ALA A 93 8.85 -3.00 3.05
N ALA A 94 8.20 -1.96 3.58
CA ALA A 94 6.75 -1.93 3.73
C ALA A 94 6.04 -2.02 2.36
N VAL A 95 6.53 -1.27 1.36
CA VAL A 95 6.00 -1.32 0.01
C VAL A 95 6.17 -2.71 -0.61
N ALA A 96 7.35 -3.33 -0.48
CA ALA A 96 7.59 -4.67 -1.02
C ALA A 96 6.72 -5.77 -0.38
N ILE A 97 6.33 -5.62 0.89
CA ILE A 97 5.39 -6.52 1.56
C ILE A 97 3.96 -6.29 1.04
N CYS A 98 3.51 -5.04 1.03
CA CYS A 98 2.12 -4.71 0.70
C CYS A 98 1.79 -4.88 -0.79
N ASP A 99 2.75 -4.69 -1.69
CA ASP A 99 2.56 -4.88 -3.14
C ASP A 99 2.41 -6.34 -3.55
N ASP A 100 2.80 -7.28 -2.68
CA ASP A 100 2.68 -8.72 -2.88
C ASP A 100 1.67 -9.31 -1.88
N LYS A 101 0.48 -9.68 -2.37
CA LYS A 101 -0.60 -10.22 -1.54
C LYS A 101 -0.21 -11.47 -0.75
N ALA A 102 0.66 -12.31 -1.33
CA ALA A 102 1.11 -13.51 -0.63
C ALA A 102 2.03 -13.14 0.54
N ARG A 103 2.97 -12.20 0.35
CA ARG A 103 3.84 -11.71 1.42
C ARG A 103 3.04 -11.01 2.51
N ALA A 104 2.12 -10.11 2.12
CA ALA A 104 1.26 -9.43 3.08
C ALA A 104 0.44 -10.43 3.91
N SER A 105 -0.17 -11.45 3.27
CA SER A 105 -0.92 -12.49 3.97
C SER A 105 -0.06 -13.30 4.94
N MET A 106 1.18 -13.65 4.55
CA MET A 106 2.12 -14.37 5.43
C MET A 106 2.48 -13.55 6.66
N VAL A 107 2.72 -12.25 6.49
CA VAL A 107 3.06 -11.34 7.60
C VAL A 107 1.86 -11.15 8.53
N LEU A 108 0.67 -10.94 7.98
CA LEU A 108 -0.56 -10.82 8.78
C LEU A 108 -0.86 -12.09 9.57
N GLU A 109 -0.78 -13.26 8.94
CA GLU A 109 -1.01 -14.56 9.58
C GLU A 109 -0.01 -14.83 10.69
N ALA A 110 1.29 -14.59 10.44
CA ALA A 110 2.33 -14.76 11.46
C ALA A 110 2.16 -13.86 12.67
N ALA A 111 1.51 -12.71 12.51
CA ALA A 111 1.18 -11.76 13.57
C ALA A 111 -0.19 -12.02 14.22
N GLY A 112 -0.92 -13.06 13.80
CA GLY A 112 -2.27 -13.36 14.27
C GLY A 112 -3.30 -12.28 13.92
N ILE A 113 -3.12 -11.57 12.80
CA ILE A 113 -4.10 -10.60 12.30
C ILE A 113 -5.20 -11.36 11.55
N PRO A 114 -6.48 -11.23 11.96
CA PRO A 114 -7.59 -11.88 11.27
C PRO A 114 -7.61 -11.54 9.79
N SER A 115 -7.43 -12.54 8.93
CA SER A 115 -7.45 -12.43 7.47
C SER A 115 -8.15 -13.66 6.86
N PRO A 116 -8.65 -13.59 5.62
CA PRO A 116 -9.26 -14.72 4.98
C PRO A 116 -8.27 -15.87 4.80
N LYS A 117 -8.76 -17.12 4.98
CA LYS A 117 -7.95 -18.32 4.74
C LYS A 117 -7.35 -18.28 3.33
N THR A 118 -6.04 -18.44 3.23
CA THR A 118 -5.31 -18.21 1.99
C THR A 118 -4.33 -19.35 1.71
N PHE A 119 -4.23 -19.73 0.43
CA PHE A 119 -3.24 -20.69 -0.07
C PHE A 119 -2.41 -20.05 -1.19
N VAL A 120 -1.16 -20.46 -1.27
CA VAL A 120 -0.28 -20.17 -2.40
C VAL A 120 0.15 -21.49 -3.01
N ALA A 121 0.01 -21.63 -4.32
CA ALA A 121 0.36 -22.84 -5.06
C ALA A 121 1.22 -22.49 -6.28
N TYR A 122 2.00 -23.45 -6.78
CA TYR A 122 3.00 -23.20 -7.81
C TYR A 122 2.86 -24.13 -9.03
N SER A 123 1.79 -24.95 -9.08
CA SER A 123 1.42 -25.75 -10.24
C SER A 123 -0.08 -25.78 -10.39
N VAL A 124 -0.56 -26.21 -11.56
CA VAL A 124 -1.98 -26.41 -11.85
C VAL A 124 -2.59 -27.39 -10.84
N GLU A 125 -1.92 -28.52 -10.62
CA GLU A 125 -2.38 -29.59 -9.74
C GLU A 125 -2.47 -29.12 -8.28
N SER A 126 -1.44 -28.42 -7.78
CA SER A 126 -1.44 -27.89 -6.41
C SER A 126 -2.46 -26.76 -6.24
N ALA A 127 -2.71 -25.94 -7.26
CA ALA A 127 -3.73 -24.90 -7.23
C ALA A 127 -5.14 -25.48 -7.20
N LEU A 128 -5.42 -26.55 -7.97
CA LEU A 128 -6.69 -27.27 -7.91
C LEU A 128 -6.89 -27.91 -6.54
N ALA A 129 -5.87 -28.57 -5.99
CA ALA A 129 -5.93 -29.14 -4.65
C ALA A 129 -6.19 -28.08 -3.57
N ALA A 130 -5.62 -26.90 -3.71
CA ALA A 130 -5.87 -25.77 -2.81
C ALA A 130 -7.33 -25.25 -2.91
N CYS A 131 -7.91 -25.19 -4.10
CA CYS A 131 -9.34 -24.87 -4.27
C CYS A 131 -10.24 -25.87 -3.55
N GLU A 132 -9.95 -27.17 -3.65
CA GLU A 132 -10.71 -28.21 -2.93
C GLU A 132 -10.59 -28.07 -1.40
N GLN A 133 -9.42 -27.70 -0.89
CA GLN A 133 -9.20 -27.49 0.54
C GLN A 133 -9.85 -26.19 1.07
N LEU A 134 -9.97 -25.17 0.23
CA LEU A 134 -10.71 -23.93 0.56
C LEU A 134 -12.21 -24.17 0.56
N GLY A 135 -12.68 -25.04 -0.32
CA GLY A 135 -14.08 -25.16 -0.69
C GLY A 135 -14.49 -24.09 -1.71
N TYR A 136 -15.73 -24.19 -2.15
CA TYR A 136 -16.30 -23.29 -3.14
C TYR A 136 -17.47 -22.48 -2.56
N PRO A 137 -17.63 -21.21 -2.94
CA PRO A 137 -16.76 -20.48 -3.88
C PRO A 137 -15.41 -20.08 -3.25
N ALA A 138 -14.37 -20.01 -4.09
CA ALA A 138 -13.06 -19.47 -3.74
C ALA A 138 -12.75 -18.21 -4.57
N VAL A 139 -11.71 -17.46 -4.20
CA VAL A 139 -11.26 -16.28 -4.94
C VAL A 139 -9.82 -16.49 -5.39
N MET A 140 -9.55 -16.40 -6.68
CA MET A 140 -8.20 -16.35 -7.22
C MET A 140 -7.83 -14.91 -7.57
N LYS A 141 -6.64 -14.49 -7.14
CA LYS A 141 -6.10 -13.14 -7.36
C LYS A 141 -4.67 -13.24 -7.91
N PRO A 142 -4.20 -12.26 -8.70
CA PRO A 142 -2.77 -12.12 -8.94
C PRO A 142 -2.07 -11.72 -7.63
N VAL A 143 -0.86 -12.21 -7.38
CA VAL A 143 -0.08 -11.82 -6.19
C VAL A 143 0.27 -10.34 -6.21
N THR A 144 0.58 -9.81 -7.38
CA THR A 144 0.82 -8.37 -7.61
C THR A 144 -0.26 -7.79 -8.50
N GLY A 145 -0.60 -6.53 -8.30
CA GLY A 145 -1.62 -5.83 -9.07
C GLY A 145 -2.68 -5.17 -8.21
N SER A 146 -3.33 -4.16 -8.78
CA SER A 146 -4.30 -3.29 -8.11
C SER A 146 -5.60 -3.17 -8.90
N TRP A 147 -6.55 -2.40 -8.35
CA TRP A 147 -7.85 -2.06 -8.96
C TRP A 147 -8.78 -3.24 -9.24
N GLY A 148 -8.63 -4.37 -8.54
CA GLY A 148 -9.48 -5.54 -8.73
C GLY A 148 -9.37 -6.19 -10.11
N ARG A 149 -8.22 -6.01 -10.80
CA ARG A 149 -7.95 -6.65 -12.10
C ARG A 149 -7.58 -8.11 -11.91
N LEU A 150 -8.00 -8.97 -12.85
CA LEU A 150 -7.68 -10.40 -12.88
C LEU A 150 -8.10 -11.15 -11.60
N ILE A 151 -9.08 -10.63 -10.86
CA ILE A 151 -9.68 -11.35 -9.73
C ILE A 151 -10.83 -12.20 -10.27
N SER A 152 -10.84 -13.48 -9.93
CA SER A 152 -11.85 -14.43 -10.34
C SER A 152 -12.51 -15.09 -9.14
N LYS A 153 -13.85 -15.15 -9.14
CA LYS A 153 -14.63 -16.00 -8.23
C LYS A 153 -14.76 -17.38 -8.86
N VAL A 154 -14.32 -18.39 -8.15
CA VAL A 154 -14.28 -19.79 -8.60
C VAL A 154 -15.41 -20.52 -7.87
N ASN A 155 -16.47 -20.88 -8.60
CA ASN A 155 -17.69 -21.41 -8.00
C ASN A 155 -17.76 -22.94 -7.93
N GLY A 156 -16.77 -23.64 -8.54
CA GLY A 156 -16.73 -25.10 -8.52
C GLY A 156 -15.54 -25.65 -9.27
N PRO A 157 -15.31 -26.99 -9.21
CA PRO A 157 -14.12 -27.65 -9.75
C PRO A 157 -13.89 -27.42 -11.25
N GLU A 158 -14.92 -27.48 -12.06
CA GLU A 158 -14.83 -27.28 -13.52
C GLU A 158 -14.36 -25.85 -13.86
N GLN A 159 -14.92 -24.86 -13.14
CA GLN A 159 -14.50 -23.47 -13.31
C GLN A 159 -13.06 -23.26 -12.80
N ALA A 160 -12.67 -23.88 -11.69
CA ALA A 160 -11.30 -23.88 -11.19
C ALA A 160 -10.33 -24.37 -12.26
N LYS A 161 -10.61 -25.54 -12.83
CA LYS A 161 -9.80 -26.13 -13.89
C LYS A 161 -9.67 -25.20 -15.10
N ALA A 162 -10.77 -24.63 -15.59
CA ALA A 162 -10.75 -23.73 -16.74
C ALA A 162 -9.90 -22.46 -16.48
N ILE A 163 -10.09 -21.79 -15.33
CA ILE A 163 -9.40 -20.54 -15.00
C ILE A 163 -7.90 -20.80 -14.75
N ILE A 164 -7.55 -21.85 -14.00
CA ILE A 164 -6.17 -22.18 -13.63
C ILE A 164 -5.39 -22.61 -14.87
N SER A 165 -5.97 -23.48 -15.74
CA SER A 165 -5.33 -23.90 -16.98
C SER A 165 -5.12 -22.71 -17.94
N GLN A 166 -6.12 -21.85 -18.12
CA GLN A 166 -5.98 -20.65 -18.94
C GLN A 166 -4.85 -19.74 -18.44
N LYS A 167 -4.73 -19.58 -17.12
CA LYS A 167 -3.65 -18.78 -16.54
C LYS A 167 -2.28 -19.40 -16.80
N SER A 168 -2.13 -20.71 -16.70
CA SER A 168 -0.89 -21.43 -16.99
C SER A 168 -0.50 -21.35 -18.46
N GLU A 169 -1.43 -21.50 -19.39
CA GLU A 169 -1.17 -21.48 -20.83
C GLU A 169 -0.74 -20.11 -21.36
N HIS A 170 -1.26 -19.03 -20.80
CA HIS A 170 -1.03 -17.66 -21.27
C HIS A 170 -0.06 -16.86 -20.40
N GLY A 171 0.49 -17.46 -19.36
CA GLY A 171 1.37 -16.82 -18.40
C GLY A 171 2.87 -16.96 -18.72
N SER A 172 3.68 -16.04 -18.20
CA SER A 172 5.13 -16.21 -18.00
C SER A 172 5.37 -16.91 -16.66
N PHE A 173 6.61 -17.33 -16.34
CA PHE A 173 6.98 -17.94 -15.06
C PHE A 173 6.43 -17.22 -13.82
N HIS A 174 6.27 -15.89 -13.89
CA HIS A 174 5.66 -15.10 -12.82
C HIS A 174 4.15 -15.33 -12.67
N HIS A 175 3.51 -15.99 -13.64
CA HIS A 175 2.09 -16.30 -13.60
C HIS A 175 1.78 -17.66 -12.98
N ASP A 176 2.79 -18.53 -12.78
CA ASP A 176 2.65 -19.84 -12.13
C ASP A 176 2.60 -19.73 -10.59
N ILE A 177 2.33 -18.54 -10.07
CA ILE A 177 2.02 -18.33 -8.66
C ILE A 177 0.52 -18.13 -8.55
N TYR A 178 -0.14 -19.08 -7.91
CA TYR A 178 -1.59 -19.08 -7.69
C TYR A 178 -1.88 -18.66 -6.26
N TYR A 179 -2.44 -17.46 -6.08
CA TYR A 179 -2.92 -16.96 -4.81
C TYR A 179 -4.43 -17.21 -4.72
N LEU A 180 -4.82 -18.06 -3.82
CA LEU A 180 -6.17 -18.56 -3.64
C LEU A 180 -6.66 -18.23 -2.24
N GLN A 181 -7.86 -17.67 -2.12
CA GLN A 181 -8.40 -17.17 -0.86
C GLN A 181 -9.85 -17.64 -0.71
N GLU A 182 -10.30 -17.88 0.51
CA GLU A 182 -11.71 -18.15 0.78
C GLU A 182 -12.59 -16.99 0.30
N PHE A 183 -13.74 -17.32 -0.23
CA PHE A 183 -14.76 -16.32 -0.54
C PHE A 183 -15.56 -16.00 0.70
N ILE A 184 -15.56 -14.75 1.11
CA ILE A 184 -16.38 -14.27 2.21
C ILE A 184 -17.60 -13.57 1.64
N GLU A 185 -18.78 -14.06 2.02
CA GLU A 185 -20.02 -13.37 1.73
C GLU A 185 -20.13 -12.13 2.61
N LYS A 186 -20.33 -10.98 2.00
CA LYS A 186 -20.33 -9.68 2.67
C LYS A 186 -21.58 -8.88 2.32
N PRO A 187 -21.98 -7.89 3.13
CA PRO A 187 -23.23 -7.12 2.94
C PRO A 187 -23.15 -6.10 1.80
N GLY A 188 -22.58 -6.48 0.63
CA GLY A 188 -22.46 -5.59 -0.54
C GLY A 188 -21.50 -4.41 -0.34
N ARG A 189 -20.64 -4.46 0.69
CA ARG A 189 -19.66 -3.41 1.00
C ARG A 189 -18.38 -3.98 1.59
N ASP A 190 -17.34 -3.17 1.62
CA ASP A 190 -16.16 -3.33 2.46
C ASP A 190 -15.81 -1.98 3.13
N ILE A 191 -14.82 -2.01 4.03
CA ILE A 191 -14.37 -0.83 4.77
C ILE A 191 -12.96 -0.48 4.27
N ARG A 192 -12.76 0.80 3.90
CA ARG A 192 -11.45 1.40 3.69
C ARG A 192 -11.12 2.27 4.90
N ALA A 193 -10.22 1.79 5.77
CA ALA A 193 -9.64 2.60 6.83
C ALA A 193 -8.32 3.22 6.34
N TYR A 194 -8.15 4.54 6.48
CA TYR A 194 -6.98 5.26 6.01
C TYR A 194 -6.11 5.67 7.17
N VAL A 195 -4.93 5.08 7.22
CA VAL A 195 -3.96 5.24 8.32
C VAL A 195 -2.83 6.16 7.88
N ILE A 196 -2.52 7.16 8.70
CA ILE A 196 -1.36 8.05 8.56
C ILE A 196 -0.67 8.16 9.93
N GLY A 197 0.61 7.82 9.99
CA GLY A 197 1.43 8.02 11.19
C GLY A 197 0.88 7.32 12.43
N GLY A 198 0.34 6.10 12.29
CA GLY A 198 -0.18 5.31 13.41
C GLY A 198 -1.55 5.75 13.94
N ARG A 199 -2.36 6.44 13.13
CA ARG A 199 -3.74 6.84 13.47
C ARG A 199 -4.65 6.74 12.26
N ILE A 200 -5.92 6.41 12.45
CA ILE A 200 -6.93 6.47 11.39
C ILE A 200 -7.37 7.93 11.21
N VAL A 201 -7.18 8.46 10.01
CA VAL A 201 -7.58 9.82 9.65
C VAL A 201 -8.96 9.87 9.02
N ALA A 202 -9.38 8.81 8.33
CA ALA A 202 -10.71 8.68 7.74
C ALA A 202 -11.04 7.20 7.54
N ALA A 203 -12.34 6.87 7.51
CA ALA A 203 -12.83 5.57 7.07
C ALA A 203 -14.08 5.73 6.20
N SER A 204 -14.23 4.84 5.23
CA SER A 204 -15.43 4.79 4.38
C SER A 204 -15.89 3.36 4.15
N TYR A 205 -17.20 3.16 4.05
CA TYR A 205 -17.74 2.00 3.38
C TYR A 205 -17.66 2.21 1.88
N ARG A 206 -17.23 1.18 1.14
CA ARG A 206 -17.29 1.15 -0.33
C ARG A 206 -18.40 0.19 -0.73
N THR A 207 -19.51 0.73 -1.19
CA THR A 207 -20.72 -0.04 -1.52
C THR A 207 -20.81 -0.31 -3.02
N SER A 208 -21.21 -1.51 -3.40
CA SER A 208 -21.41 -1.90 -4.80
C SER A 208 -22.40 -3.08 -4.88
N GLU A 209 -23.17 -3.15 -5.95
CA GLU A 209 -23.96 -4.33 -6.30
C GLU A 209 -23.09 -5.51 -6.74
N HIS A 210 -21.87 -5.21 -7.20
CA HIS A 210 -20.90 -6.24 -7.56
C HIS A 210 -20.13 -6.72 -6.34
N TRP A 211 -19.80 -8.02 -6.29
CA TRP A 211 -19.05 -8.60 -5.18
C TRP A 211 -17.63 -8.03 -4.96
N ILE A 212 -17.02 -7.45 -6.02
CA ILE A 212 -15.79 -6.66 -5.91
C ILE A 212 -16.19 -5.19 -5.69
N THR A 213 -15.84 -4.64 -4.55
CA THR A 213 -16.22 -3.30 -4.07
C THR A 213 -15.14 -2.24 -4.27
N ASN A 214 -14.26 -2.42 -5.26
CA ASN A 214 -13.21 -1.44 -5.55
C ASN A 214 -13.78 -0.16 -6.19
N ALA A 215 -13.29 1.02 -5.77
CA ALA A 215 -13.68 2.32 -6.33
C ALA A 215 -13.44 2.40 -7.84
N ALA A 216 -12.37 1.77 -8.36
CA ALA A 216 -12.10 1.68 -9.80
C ALA A 216 -13.17 0.92 -10.60
N ARG A 217 -14.07 0.17 -9.93
CA ARG A 217 -15.22 -0.52 -10.52
C ARG A 217 -16.55 0.17 -10.26
N GLY A 218 -16.51 1.42 -9.79
CA GLY A 218 -17.70 2.23 -9.56
C GLY A 218 -18.33 2.08 -8.18
N ALA A 219 -17.63 1.49 -7.21
CA ALA A 219 -18.12 1.49 -5.83
C ALA A 219 -18.24 2.92 -5.30
N VAL A 220 -19.32 3.16 -4.56
CA VAL A 220 -19.62 4.45 -3.94
C VAL A 220 -19.06 4.47 -2.52
N SER A 221 -18.31 5.53 -2.19
CA SER A 221 -17.81 5.74 -0.83
C SER A 221 -18.85 6.49 0.01
N VAL A 222 -19.17 5.96 1.17
CA VAL A 222 -20.03 6.62 2.18
C VAL A 222 -19.31 6.63 3.53
N PRO A 223 -19.60 7.60 4.43
CA PRO A 223 -18.95 7.69 5.73
C PRO A 223 -19.05 6.38 6.52
N CYS A 224 -17.94 5.95 7.12
CA CYS A 224 -17.87 4.81 8.02
C CYS A 224 -17.43 5.30 9.41
N PRO A 225 -18.24 5.15 10.47
CA PRO A 225 -17.78 5.43 11.82
C PRO A 225 -16.60 4.51 12.19
N VAL A 226 -15.54 5.08 12.71
CA VAL A 226 -14.39 4.31 13.19
C VAL A 226 -14.75 3.70 14.55
N THR A 227 -14.97 2.39 14.56
CA THR A 227 -15.18 1.64 15.80
C THR A 227 -13.82 1.24 16.40
N PRO A 228 -13.75 0.91 17.72
CA PRO A 228 -12.53 0.39 18.33
C PRO A 228 -11.95 -0.83 17.62
N GLU A 229 -12.82 -1.72 17.09
CA GLU A 229 -12.40 -2.91 16.34
C GLU A 229 -11.73 -2.53 15.00
N ILE A 230 -12.31 -1.56 14.26
CA ILE A 230 -11.72 -1.04 13.01
C ILE A 230 -10.35 -0.40 13.30
N GLU A 231 -10.29 0.41 14.37
CA GLU A 231 -9.07 1.12 14.75
C GLU A 231 -7.97 0.14 15.13
N GLU A 232 -8.23 -0.76 16.07
CA GLU A 232 -7.25 -1.75 16.53
C GLU A 232 -6.74 -2.60 15.35
N LEU A 233 -7.64 -3.15 14.54
CA LEU A 233 -7.27 -4.06 13.47
C LEU A 233 -6.47 -3.35 12.36
N ALA A 234 -6.89 -2.15 11.94
CA ALA A 234 -6.19 -1.40 10.91
C ALA A 234 -4.81 -0.91 11.37
N LEU A 235 -4.69 -0.45 12.61
CA LEU A 235 -3.40 0.00 13.14
C LEU A 235 -2.43 -1.15 13.33
N ARG A 236 -2.86 -2.28 13.90
CA ARG A 236 -2.02 -3.48 14.01
C ARG A 236 -1.58 -4.01 12.66
N ALA A 237 -2.48 -4.03 11.66
CA ALA A 237 -2.14 -4.45 10.31
C ALA A 237 -1.06 -3.56 9.69
N CYS A 238 -1.15 -2.23 9.85
CA CYS A 238 -0.12 -1.30 9.40
C CYS A 238 1.21 -1.48 10.14
N GLU A 239 1.16 -1.68 11.44
CA GLU A 239 2.35 -1.86 12.29
C GLU A 239 3.16 -3.08 11.86
N VAL A 240 2.53 -4.25 11.68
CA VAL A 240 3.24 -5.50 11.36
C VAL A 240 3.86 -5.49 9.96
N VAL A 241 3.32 -4.74 9.01
CA VAL A 241 3.93 -4.56 7.68
C VAL A 241 4.85 -3.34 7.61
N GLY A 242 4.94 -2.55 8.68
CA GLY A 242 5.76 -1.34 8.75
C GLY A 242 5.24 -0.16 7.91
N ALA A 243 3.95 -0.12 7.60
CA ALA A 243 3.35 0.94 6.80
C ALA A 243 2.91 2.12 7.67
N ARG A 244 3.37 3.33 7.34
CA ARG A 244 2.99 4.58 8.00
C ARG A 244 1.89 5.35 7.27
N LEU A 245 1.73 5.07 5.98
CA LEU A 245 0.68 5.61 5.10
C LEU A 245 0.03 4.46 4.38
N ALA A 246 -1.21 4.12 4.69
CA ALA A 246 -1.90 3.02 4.04
C ALA A 246 -3.42 3.16 4.04
N GLY A 247 -4.05 2.64 2.99
CA GLY A 247 -5.44 2.27 2.98
C GLY A 247 -5.59 0.79 3.33
N VAL A 248 -6.16 0.49 4.48
CA VAL A 248 -6.44 -0.88 4.94
C VAL A 248 -7.85 -1.26 4.52
N ASP A 249 -7.98 -2.36 3.79
CA ASP A 249 -9.28 -2.90 3.37
C ASP A 249 -9.72 -3.99 4.32
N LEU A 250 -10.86 -3.76 4.98
CA LEU A 250 -11.47 -4.68 5.93
C LEU A 250 -12.79 -5.21 5.38
N ILE A 251 -13.08 -6.47 5.71
CA ILE A 251 -14.33 -7.12 5.36
C ILE A 251 -15.07 -7.54 6.63
N GLU A 252 -16.38 -7.31 6.64
CA GLU A 252 -17.28 -7.75 7.71
C GLU A 252 -17.59 -9.24 7.52
N THR A 253 -17.45 -10.02 8.59
CA THR A 253 -17.80 -11.45 8.63
C THR A 253 -18.65 -11.75 9.85
N ASN A 254 -19.22 -12.96 9.93
CA ASN A 254 -19.95 -13.41 11.12
C ASN A 254 -19.04 -13.60 12.36
N GLU A 255 -17.72 -13.61 12.16
CA GLU A 255 -16.71 -13.81 13.21
C GLU A 255 -16.01 -12.50 13.62
N GLY A 256 -16.42 -11.35 13.06
CA GLY A 256 -15.77 -10.05 13.22
C GLY A 256 -15.13 -9.56 11.92
N LEU A 257 -14.23 -8.59 12.02
CA LEU A 257 -13.54 -8.01 10.87
C LEU A 257 -12.32 -8.84 10.46
N LYS A 258 -12.08 -8.92 9.15
CA LYS A 258 -10.84 -9.51 8.59
C LYS A 258 -10.15 -8.50 7.67
N VAL A 259 -8.81 -8.47 7.67
CA VAL A 259 -8.00 -7.67 6.75
C VAL A 259 -7.88 -8.38 5.41
N ILE A 260 -8.26 -7.72 4.31
CA ILE A 260 -8.13 -8.28 2.96
C ILE A 260 -6.85 -7.81 2.27
N GLU A 261 -6.51 -6.52 2.45
CA GLU A 261 -5.42 -5.88 1.71
C GLU A 261 -4.94 -4.62 2.43
N ILE A 262 -3.64 -4.32 2.30
CA ILE A 262 -3.02 -3.08 2.78
C ILE A 262 -2.38 -2.41 1.58
N ASN A 263 -2.80 -1.17 1.29
CA ASN A 263 -2.38 -0.42 0.11
C ASN A 263 -1.51 0.78 0.53
N THR A 264 -0.19 0.69 0.39
CA THR A 264 0.78 1.72 0.81
C THR A 264 0.72 3.01 -0.01
N GLY A 265 0.31 2.93 -1.28
CA GLY A 265 0.05 4.10 -2.13
C GLY A 265 -1.42 4.53 -2.14
N GLY A 266 -2.18 4.18 -1.10
CA GLY A 266 -3.64 4.25 -1.04
C GLY A 266 -4.26 5.51 -1.62
N GLU A 267 -5.17 5.31 -2.57
CA GLU A 267 -5.98 6.40 -3.10
C GLU A 267 -6.95 6.89 -2.04
N PHE A 268 -7.08 8.22 -1.90
CA PHE A 268 -7.97 8.84 -0.92
C PHE A 268 -9.08 9.70 -1.55
N LYS A 269 -9.18 9.72 -2.89
CA LYS A 269 -10.21 10.48 -3.60
C LYS A 269 -11.63 10.16 -3.09
N GLY A 270 -11.94 8.87 -2.91
CA GLY A 270 -13.24 8.46 -2.36
C GLY A 270 -13.46 8.91 -0.92
N LEU A 271 -12.40 8.96 -0.11
CA LEU A 271 -12.48 9.42 1.28
C LEU A 271 -12.75 10.91 1.40
N MET A 272 -12.26 11.74 0.47
CA MET A 272 -12.54 13.19 0.47
C MET A 272 -14.04 13.52 0.36
N THR A 273 -14.87 12.59 -0.10
CA THR A 273 -16.33 12.77 -0.13
C THR A 273 -17.01 12.37 1.18
N THR A 274 -16.26 11.81 2.12
CA THR A 274 -16.79 11.23 3.37
C THR A 274 -16.26 11.89 4.63
N THR A 275 -15.33 12.83 4.51
CA THR A 275 -14.73 13.56 5.64
C THR A 275 -14.31 14.98 5.23
N ASP A 276 -14.35 15.90 6.19
CA ASP A 276 -13.84 17.29 6.03
C ASP A 276 -12.36 17.41 6.41
N ARG A 277 -11.67 16.30 6.75
CA ARG A 277 -10.26 16.33 7.14
C ARG A 277 -9.36 16.64 5.95
N ASP A 278 -8.31 17.42 6.19
CA ASP A 278 -7.25 17.70 5.21
C ASP A 278 -6.28 16.50 5.09
N ILE A 279 -6.75 15.42 4.43
CA ILE A 279 -5.95 14.21 4.26
C ILE A 279 -4.60 14.52 3.56
N ALA A 280 -4.61 15.39 2.56
CA ALA A 280 -3.39 15.77 1.84
C ALA A 280 -2.39 16.48 2.76
N GLY A 281 -2.88 17.37 3.61
CA GLY A 281 -2.06 18.03 4.61
C GLY A 281 -1.50 17.07 5.65
N GLU A 282 -2.30 16.13 6.14
CA GLU A 282 -1.84 15.12 7.10
C GLU A 282 -0.76 14.19 6.51
N ILE A 283 -0.83 13.87 5.22
CA ILE A 283 0.23 13.12 4.51
C ILE A 283 1.54 13.94 4.48
N VAL A 284 1.44 15.24 4.18
CA VAL A 284 2.62 16.13 4.17
C VAL A 284 3.23 16.26 5.57
N ASP A 285 2.39 16.46 6.60
CA ASP A 285 2.86 16.55 7.99
C ASP A 285 3.58 15.28 8.43
N GLU A 286 3.11 14.10 8.00
CA GLU A 286 3.78 12.82 8.26
C GLU A 286 5.12 12.71 7.52
N ALA A 287 5.20 13.14 6.25
CA ALA A 287 6.45 13.15 5.51
C ALA A 287 7.50 14.06 6.17
N VAL A 288 7.08 15.23 6.66
CA VAL A 288 7.95 16.13 7.43
C VAL A 288 8.46 15.46 8.71
N ARG A 289 7.57 14.78 9.46
CA ARG A 289 7.94 14.08 10.70
C ARG A 289 8.99 12.98 10.43
N ILE A 290 8.84 12.23 9.35
CA ILE A 290 9.82 11.21 8.94
C ILE A 290 11.18 11.84 8.59
N ALA A 291 11.19 12.97 7.89
CA ALA A 291 12.42 13.69 7.58
C ALA A 291 13.13 14.12 8.86
N GLU A 292 12.41 14.65 9.83
CA GLU A 292 12.96 15.08 11.14
C GLU A 292 13.51 13.89 11.93
N GLU A 293 12.81 12.77 11.98
CA GLU A 293 13.26 11.52 12.61
C GLU A 293 14.55 11.00 11.94
N GLY A 294 14.63 11.01 10.61
CA GLY A 294 15.81 10.58 9.86
C GLY A 294 17.03 11.46 10.11
N ILE A 295 16.86 12.77 10.20
CA ILE A 295 17.93 13.72 10.54
C ILE A 295 18.47 13.46 11.95
N HIS A 296 17.60 13.18 12.92
CA HIS A 296 18.01 12.87 14.28
C HIS A 296 18.73 11.52 14.40
N ALA A 297 18.29 10.50 13.64
CA ALA A 297 18.93 9.18 13.64
C ALA A 297 20.35 9.23 13.07
N THR A 298 20.58 10.00 12.01
CA THR A 298 21.92 10.19 11.39
C THR A 298 22.86 11.00 12.31
N ALA A 299 22.33 11.92 13.09
CA ALA A 299 23.13 12.72 14.03
C ALA A 299 23.60 11.95 15.26
N THR A 300 22.92 10.84 15.61
CA THR A 300 23.20 10.03 16.81
C THR A 300 23.99 8.75 16.53
N THR A 301 24.18 8.36 15.28
CA THR A 301 24.96 7.16 14.92
C THR A 301 26.39 7.56 14.59
N PRO A 302 27.42 7.21 15.42
CA PRO A 302 28.81 7.36 15.02
C PRO A 302 29.04 6.50 13.79
N LEU A 303 29.74 7.04 12.79
CA LEU A 303 30.24 6.29 11.64
C LEU A 303 30.99 5.05 12.13
N ALA A 304 30.34 3.89 12.10
CA ALA A 304 31.02 2.63 12.26
C ALA A 304 31.92 2.42 11.05
N THR A 305 33.18 2.82 11.17
CA THR A 305 34.27 2.35 10.32
C THR A 305 34.42 0.86 10.60
N SER A 306 33.83 0.02 9.76
CA SER A 306 34.17 -1.39 9.68
C SER A 306 34.84 -1.65 8.33
N VAL A 307 36.07 -2.09 8.47
CA VAL A 307 37.03 -2.65 7.51
C VAL A 307 36.40 -3.75 6.65
#